data_f5f33df8ee233993a92a2bc187f3ea93
#
_entry.id   f5f33df8ee233993a92a2bc187f3ea93
#
_cell.length_a   1.000
_cell.length_b   1.000
_cell.length_c   1.000
_cell.angle_alpha   90.00
_cell.angle_beta   90.00
_cell.angle_gamma   90.00
#
_symmetry.space_group_name_H-M   'P 1'
#
loop_
_entity.id
_entity.type
_entity.pdbx_description
1 polymer ?
#
loop_
_entity_poly.entity_id
_entity_poly.type
_entity_poly.pdbx_seq_one_letter_code
_entity_poly.pdbx_strand_id
1 'polypeptide(L)'
;SKMLSSELATLLSGRYVEFHIFPYSYAEYLQLMQQPAGRASYLAYLQKGGLPELYNLPTVESEKQYVASVKDTILLRDIVKRKPVRDVRLLDDIFIYLVNNASNLFSVQHIVNFFKSKNRKVSYDTLSNYLGYIEEAFLAYKTERYNIKGKDVVAGNCKYYLNDLSFKNFLYPGFAYGVGYLLENEGR
;
A
#
# COMPACT_ATOMS: atom_id res chain seq x y z
N SER A 1 12.26 -1.53 -3.43
CA SER A 1 11.24 -2.52 -3.82
C SER A 1 11.88 -3.87 -4.06
N LYS A 2 11.18 -4.96 -3.79
CA LYS A 2 11.63 -6.33 -4.13
C LYS A 2 12.02 -6.47 -5.60
N MET A 3 11.45 -5.67 -6.47
CA MET A 3 11.75 -5.67 -7.90
C MET A 3 13.20 -5.29 -8.21
N LEU A 4 13.71 -4.26 -7.53
CA LEU A 4 15.10 -3.86 -7.67
C LEU A 4 16.06 -4.89 -7.05
N SER A 5 15.69 -5.42 -5.88
CA SER A 5 16.48 -6.44 -5.19
C SER A 5 16.61 -7.72 -6.01
N SER A 6 15.55 -8.17 -6.69
CA SER A 6 15.62 -9.37 -7.54
C SER A 6 16.50 -9.18 -8.78
N GLU A 7 16.51 -7.99 -9.39
CA GLU A 7 17.43 -7.66 -10.49
C GLU A 7 18.89 -7.60 -10.00
N LEU A 8 19.13 -6.99 -8.84
CA LEU A 8 20.46 -6.93 -8.24
C LEU A 8 20.94 -8.31 -7.76
N ALA A 9 20.03 -9.15 -7.26
CA ALA A 9 20.36 -10.52 -6.85
C ALA A 9 20.94 -11.35 -7.99
N THR A 10 20.38 -11.23 -9.19
CA THR A 10 20.89 -11.91 -10.40
C THR A 10 22.25 -11.35 -10.84
N LEU A 11 22.46 -10.04 -10.71
CA LEU A 11 23.71 -9.37 -11.12
C LEU A 11 24.86 -9.57 -10.10
N LEU A 12 24.54 -9.58 -8.80
CA LEU A 12 25.54 -9.61 -7.73
C LEU A 12 25.82 -11.00 -7.17
N SER A 13 25.17 -12.05 -7.70
CA SER A 13 25.42 -13.45 -7.33
C SER A 13 25.43 -13.70 -5.81
N GLY A 14 24.47 -13.12 -5.10
CA GLY A 14 24.32 -13.29 -3.64
C GLY A 14 25.31 -12.49 -2.76
N ARG A 15 26.06 -11.56 -3.33
CA ARG A 15 27.04 -10.73 -2.60
C ARG A 15 26.43 -9.40 -2.13
N TYR A 16 25.20 -9.42 -1.57
CA TYR A 16 24.56 -8.21 -1.04
C TYR A 16 23.78 -8.55 0.22
N VAL A 17 23.56 -7.53 1.03
CA VAL A 17 22.67 -7.57 2.18
C VAL A 17 21.49 -6.64 1.89
N GLU A 18 20.27 -7.15 2.01
CA GLU A 18 19.05 -6.39 1.79
C GLU A 18 18.55 -5.80 3.12
N PHE A 19 18.33 -4.49 3.13
CA PHE A 19 17.70 -3.80 4.24
C PHE A 19 16.33 -3.28 3.81
N HIS A 20 15.30 -3.69 4.52
CA HIS A 20 13.96 -3.16 4.35
C HIS A 20 13.82 -1.85 5.12
N ILE A 21 13.56 -0.75 4.39
CA ILE A 21 13.28 0.55 4.99
C ILE A 21 11.79 0.81 4.86
N PHE A 22 11.15 1.03 6.00
CA PHE A 22 9.73 1.35 6.10
C PHE A 22 9.54 2.87 6.25
N PRO A 23 8.33 3.40 5.99
CA PRO A 23 7.94 4.71 6.48
C PRO A 23 8.14 4.83 7.99
N TYR A 24 8.24 6.03 8.53
CA TYR A 24 8.38 6.22 9.98
C TYR A 24 7.27 5.50 10.75
N SER A 25 7.66 4.75 11.75
CA SER A 25 6.76 4.25 12.79
C SER A 25 6.29 5.41 13.68
N TYR A 26 5.22 5.19 14.44
CA TYR A 26 4.76 6.20 15.41
C TYR A 26 5.85 6.60 16.42
N ALA A 27 6.69 5.65 16.84
CA ALA A 27 7.80 5.94 17.75
C ALA A 27 8.84 6.87 17.11
N GLU A 28 9.22 6.64 15.85
CA GLU A 28 10.13 7.50 15.10
C GLU A 28 9.51 8.87 14.80
N TYR A 29 8.20 8.91 14.50
CA TYR A 29 7.46 10.18 14.39
C TYR A 29 7.53 11.00 15.67
N LEU A 30 7.33 10.40 16.85
CA LEU A 30 7.42 11.11 18.12
C LEU A 30 8.81 11.70 18.38
N GLN A 31 9.86 10.94 18.01
CA GLN A 31 11.24 11.42 18.10
C GLN A 31 11.49 12.60 17.15
N LEU A 32 11.04 12.48 15.89
CA LEU A 32 11.17 13.55 14.88
C LEU A 32 10.48 14.84 15.33
N MET A 33 9.24 14.71 15.85
CA MET A 33 8.40 15.84 16.24
C MET A 33 8.68 16.34 17.66
N GLN A 34 9.54 15.65 18.42
CA GLN A 34 9.85 15.93 19.83
C GLN A 34 8.59 16.06 20.70
N GLN A 35 7.64 15.13 20.46
CA GLN A 35 6.33 15.14 21.12
C GLN A 35 6.16 13.91 22.03
N PRO A 36 5.42 14.04 23.13
CA PRO A 36 5.06 12.90 23.96
C PRO A 36 4.04 12.01 23.26
N ALA A 37 4.09 10.71 23.59
CA ALA A 37 3.07 9.77 23.17
C ALA A 37 1.70 10.16 23.76
N GLY A 38 0.66 10.14 22.91
CA GLY A 38 -0.69 10.46 23.33
C GLY A 38 -1.69 10.38 22.17
N ARG A 39 -2.97 10.47 22.51
CA ARG A 39 -4.05 10.38 21.51
C ARG A 39 -3.91 11.44 20.41
N ALA A 40 -3.57 12.68 20.77
CA ALA A 40 -3.46 13.76 19.81
C ALA A 40 -2.31 13.55 18.82
N SER A 41 -1.10 13.21 19.33
CA SER A 41 0.06 12.91 18.50
C SER A 41 -0.15 11.66 17.63
N TYR A 42 -0.84 10.64 18.15
CA TYR A 42 -1.16 9.45 17.38
C TYR A 42 -2.14 9.73 16.23
N LEU A 43 -3.20 10.51 16.48
CA LEU A 43 -4.13 10.92 15.42
C LEU A 43 -3.46 11.80 14.36
N ALA A 44 -2.56 12.69 14.76
CA ALA A 44 -1.78 13.50 13.82
C ALA A 44 -0.88 12.62 12.91
N TYR A 45 -0.22 11.63 13.51
CA TYR A 45 0.57 10.64 12.77
C TYR A 45 -0.31 9.84 11.78
N LEU A 46 -1.46 9.31 12.22
CA LEU A 46 -2.37 8.56 11.35
C LEU A 46 -2.88 9.41 10.17
N GLN A 47 -3.09 10.71 10.38
CA GLN A 47 -3.54 11.63 9.33
C GLN A 47 -2.43 11.98 8.34
N LYS A 48 -1.20 12.13 8.80
CA LYS A 48 -0.07 12.52 7.94
C LYS A 48 0.60 11.34 7.27
N GLY A 49 0.70 10.21 7.94
CA GLY A 49 1.46 9.03 7.52
C GLY A 49 2.93 9.11 7.92
N GLY A 50 3.71 8.10 7.53
CA GLY A 50 5.11 7.94 7.91
C GLY A 50 6.12 8.27 6.80
N LEU A 51 5.71 8.76 5.62
CA LEU A 51 6.65 9.13 4.56
C LEU A 51 7.54 10.31 5.01
N PRO A 52 8.88 10.14 5.09
CA PRO A 52 9.76 11.11 5.74
C PRO A 52 9.68 12.53 5.16
N GLU A 53 9.60 12.65 3.82
CA GLU A 53 9.58 13.95 3.16
C GLU A 53 8.34 14.80 3.46
N LEU A 54 7.23 14.16 3.87
CA LEU A 54 6.02 14.89 4.28
C LEU A 54 6.26 15.88 5.42
N TYR A 55 7.28 15.63 6.24
CA TYR A 55 7.62 16.46 7.39
C TYR A 55 8.50 17.67 7.06
N ASN A 56 9.03 17.70 5.82
CA ASN A 56 9.84 18.80 5.29
C ASN A 56 9.04 19.75 4.39
N LEU A 57 7.82 19.34 3.99
CA LEU A 57 7.00 20.13 3.06
C LEU A 57 6.19 21.20 3.78
N PRO A 58 6.13 22.44 3.24
CA PRO A 58 5.55 23.58 3.95
C PRO A 58 4.03 23.68 3.86
N THR A 59 3.39 23.00 2.89
CA THR A 59 1.95 23.15 2.62
C THR A 59 1.28 21.81 2.33
N VAL A 60 0.00 21.69 2.67
CA VAL A 60 -0.82 20.52 2.35
C VAL A 60 -0.85 20.23 0.84
N GLU A 61 -0.81 21.27 0.02
CA GLU A 61 -0.78 21.09 -1.46
C GLU A 61 0.54 20.46 -1.92
N SER A 62 1.69 20.90 -1.37
CA SER A 62 2.98 20.26 -1.66
C SER A 62 3.07 18.83 -1.14
N GLU A 63 2.49 18.54 0.02
CA GLU A 63 2.36 17.18 0.56
C GLU A 63 1.56 16.27 -0.38
N LYS A 64 0.40 16.76 -0.86
CA LYS A 64 -0.45 16.04 -1.81
C LYS A 64 0.27 15.76 -3.14
N GLN A 65 0.95 16.77 -3.69
CA GLN A 65 1.73 16.62 -4.92
C GLN A 65 2.87 15.61 -4.74
N TYR A 66 3.55 15.64 -3.60
CA TYR A 66 4.59 14.69 -3.28
C TYR A 66 4.06 13.25 -3.22
N VAL A 67 2.98 13.00 -2.49
CA VAL A 67 2.37 11.65 -2.38
C VAL A 67 1.91 11.14 -3.75
N ALA A 68 1.31 12.02 -4.58
CA ALA A 68 0.93 11.68 -5.94
C ALA A 68 2.16 11.29 -6.79
N SER A 69 3.24 12.07 -6.70
CA SER A 69 4.49 11.80 -7.40
C SER A 69 5.14 10.48 -6.96
N VAL A 70 5.13 10.18 -5.66
CA VAL A 70 5.61 8.88 -5.14
C VAL A 70 4.80 7.72 -5.70
N LYS A 71 3.46 7.82 -5.65
CA LYS A 71 2.58 6.81 -6.23
C LYS A 71 2.88 6.60 -7.71
N ASP A 72 2.91 7.66 -8.50
CA ASP A 72 3.13 7.58 -9.94
C ASP A 72 4.53 7.03 -10.28
N THR A 73 5.55 7.42 -9.52
CA THR A 73 6.90 6.88 -9.69
C THR A 73 6.91 5.37 -9.46
N ILE A 74 6.26 4.88 -8.42
CA ILE A 74 6.22 3.45 -8.11
C ILE A 74 5.38 2.71 -9.15
N LEU A 75 4.17 3.18 -9.48
CA LEU A 75 3.29 2.49 -10.43
C LEU A 75 3.85 2.53 -11.85
N LEU A 76 4.27 3.69 -12.35
CA LEU A 76 4.67 3.87 -13.76
C LEU A 76 6.13 3.50 -13.99
N ARG A 77 7.03 3.89 -13.09
CA ARG A 77 8.46 3.68 -13.28
C ARG A 77 8.93 2.33 -12.78
N ASP A 78 8.50 1.93 -11.59
CA ASP A 78 8.99 0.68 -11.00
C ASP A 78 8.18 -0.54 -11.47
N ILE A 79 6.86 -0.46 -11.53
CA ILE A 79 6.03 -1.59 -11.95
C ILE A 79 5.97 -1.69 -13.47
N VAL A 80 5.46 -0.66 -14.16
CA VAL A 80 5.21 -0.74 -15.62
C VAL A 80 6.48 -0.95 -16.42
N LYS A 81 7.60 -0.36 -15.99
CA LYS A 81 8.88 -0.55 -16.68
C LYS A 81 9.47 -1.95 -16.54
N ARG A 82 9.15 -2.67 -15.45
CA ARG A 82 9.79 -3.95 -15.08
C ARG A 82 8.88 -5.16 -15.20
N LYS A 83 7.59 -4.96 -15.29
CA LYS A 83 6.58 -6.02 -15.34
C LYS A 83 5.73 -5.90 -16.62
N PRO A 84 5.21 -7.01 -17.14
CA PRO A 84 4.39 -7.02 -18.36
C PRO A 84 2.99 -6.44 -18.10
N VAL A 85 2.90 -5.13 -17.86
CA VAL A 85 1.65 -4.41 -17.66
C VAL A 85 1.11 -3.93 -18.99
N ARG A 86 -0.02 -4.48 -19.44
CA ARG A 86 -0.69 -4.10 -20.70
C ARG A 86 -1.67 -2.94 -20.52
N ASP A 87 -2.30 -2.85 -19.36
CA ASP A 87 -3.29 -1.82 -19.04
C ASP A 87 -2.87 -1.07 -17.77
N VAL A 88 -2.20 0.06 -17.98
CA VAL A 88 -1.69 0.92 -16.90
C VAL A 88 -2.84 1.55 -16.10
N ARG A 89 -3.97 1.88 -16.77
CA ARG A 89 -5.14 2.42 -16.07
C ARG A 89 -5.75 1.38 -15.14
N LEU A 90 -5.79 0.12 -15.56
CA LEU A 90 -6.26 -0.96 -14.70
C LEU A 90 -5.37 -1.11 -13.46
N LEU A 91 -4.05 -0.99 -13.61
CA LEU A 91 -3.13 -1.06 -12.46
C LEU A 91 -3.41 0.06 -11.44
N ASP A 92 -3.61 1.29 -11.93
CA ASP A 92 -3.97 2.43 -11.07
C ASP A 92 -5.34 2.23 -10.40
N ASP A 93 -6.35 1.78 -11.15
CA ASP A 93 -7.69 1.49 -10.61
C ASP A 93 -7.69 0.38 -9.56
N ILE A 94 -6.83 -0.63 -9.72
CA ILE A 94 -6.64 -1.69 -8.71
C ILE A 94 -6.00 -1.10 -7.45
N PHE A 95 -5.00 -0.24 -7.60
CA PHE A 95 -4.40 0.44 -6.45
C PHE A 95 -5.43 1.33 -5.73
N ILE A 96 -6.22 2.12 -6.45
CA ILE A 96 -7.33 2.91 -5.89
C ILE A 96 -8.33 2.02 -5.15
N TYR A 97 -8.67 0.87 -5.74
CA TYR A 97 -9.55 -0.11 -5.08
C TYR A 97 -8.95 -0.60 -3.76
N LEU A 98 -7.67 -0.97 -3.73
CA LEU A 98 -6.98 -1.39 -2.52
C LEU A 98 -6.97 -0.30 -1.45
N VAL A 99 -6.62 0.95 -1.84
CA VAL A 99 -6.62 2.10 -0.91
C VAL A 99 -7.99 2.30 -0.27
N ASN A 100 -9.07 2.15 -1.05
CA ASN A 100 -10.43 2.37 -0.56
C ASN A 100 -10.99 1.18 0.22
N ASN A 101 -10.39 0.01 0.12
CA ASN A 101 -10.84 -1.22 0.78
C ASN A 101 -9.78 -1.83 1.70
N ALA A 102 -8.71 -1.10 2.01
CA ALA A 102 -7.68 -1.59 2.92
C ALA A 102 -8.30 -2.02 4.25
N SER A 103 -7.73 -3.03 4.89
CA SER A 103 -8.24 -3.68 6.11
C SER A 103 -9.53 -4.50 5.95
N ASN A 104 -10.28 -4.34 4.87
CA ASN A 104 -11.46 -5.14 4.62
C ASN A 104 -11.09 -6.54 4.08
N LEU A 105 -11.93 -7.52 4.42
CA LEU A 105 -11.77 -8.88 3.90
C LEU A 105 -12.36 -8.97 2.49
N PHE A 106 -11.56 -9.42 1.53
CA PHE A 106 -12.03 -9.68 0.16
C PHE A 106 -11.23 -10.80 -0.51
N SER A 107 -11.67 -11.21 -1.69
CA SER A 107 -10.95 -12.15 -2.55
C SER A 107 -10.66 -11.52 -3.91
N VAL A 108 -9.72 -12.08 -4.65
CA VAL A 108 -9.44 -11.66 -6.04
C VAL A 108 -10.72 -11.73 -6.89
N GLN A 109 -11.53 -12.78 -6.70
CA GLN A 109 -12.82 -12.92 -7.41
C GLN A 109 -13.80 -11.78 -7.09
N HIS A 110 -13.82 -11.28 -5.86
CA HIS A 110 -14.62 -10.12 -5.50
C HIS A 110 -14.23 -8.89 -6.31
N ILE A 111 -12.92 -8.64 -6.46
CA ILE A 111 -12.42 -7.50 -7.25
C ILE A 111 -12.74 -7.70 -8.75
N VAL A 112 -12.62 -8.92 -9.29
CA VAL A 112 -13.05 -9.22 -10.67
C VAL A 112 -14.53 -8.85 -10.88
N ASN A 113 -15.39 -9.26 -9.95
CA ASN A 113 -16.83 -8.95 -10.00
C ASN A 113 -17.10 -7.45 -9.89
N PHE A 114 -16.35 -6.74 -9.05
CA PHE A 114 -16.42 -5.26 -8.95
C PHE A 114 -16.12 -4.60 -10.30
N PHE A 115 -15.00 -4.94 -10.96
CA PHE A 115 -14.68 -4.37 -12.26
C PHE A 115 -15.70 -4.77 -13.34
N LYS A 116 -16.20 -6.00 -13.30
CA LYS A 116 -17.28 -6.46 -14.20
C LYS A 116 -18.56 -5.61 -14.03
N SER A 117 -18.94 -5.27 -12.80
CA SER A 117 -20.11 -4.39 -12.54
C SER A 117 -19.93 -2.96 -13.07
N LYS A 118 -18.67 -2.55 -13.31
CA LYS A 118 -18.29 -1.29 -13.95
C LYS A 118 -18.09 -1.42 -15.47
N ASN A 119 -18.62 -2.49 -16.10
CA ASN A 119 -18.46 -2.81 -17.51
C ASN A 119 -17.00 -2.98 -17.97
N ARG A 120 -16.10 -3.32 -17.06
CA ARG A 120 -14.70 -3.57 -17.36
C ARG A 120 -14.38 -5.05 -17.20
N LYS A 121 -14.08 -5.72 -18.30
CA LYS A 121 -13.71 -7.13 -18.29
C LYS A 121 -12.25 -7.28 -17.86
N VAL A 122 -12.03 -7.94 -16.74
CA VAL A 122 -10.70 -8.26 -16.20
C VAL A 122 -10.67 -9.75 -15.89
N SER A 123 -9.63 -10.46 -16.36
CA SER A 123 -9.42 -11.87 -15.98
C SER A 123 -8.86 -11.98 -14.55
N TYR A 124 -9.15 -13.09 -13.91
CA TYR A 124 -8.60 -13.43 -12.60
C TYR A 124 -7.07 -13.36 -12.60
N ASP A 125 -6.43 -13.94 -13.61
CA ASP A 125 -4.95 -13.99 -13.71
C ASP A 125 -4.35 -12.60 -13.86
N THR A 126 -4.94 -11.74 -14.70
CA THR A 126 -4.46 -10.35 -14.86
C THR A 126 -4.55 -9.60 -13.55
N LEU A 127 -5.68 -9.74 -12.83
CA LEU A 127 -5.89 -9.07 -11.56
C LEU A 127 -4.92 -9.59 -10.49
N SER A 128 -4.77 -10.91 -10.40
CA SER A 128 -3.84 -11.55 -9.46
C SER A 128 -2.39 -11.11 -9.69
N ASN A 129 -1.96 -11.04 -10.95
CA ASN A 129 -0.63 -10.56 -11.31
C ASN A 129 -0.43 -9.10 -10.91
N TYR A 130 -1.40 -8.23 -11.17
CA TYR A 130 -1.27 -6.80 -10.85
C TYR A 130 -1.27 -6.55 -9.33
N LEU A 131 -2.06 -7.31 -8.58
CA LEU A 131 -1.99 -7.31 -7.11
C LEU A 131 -0.59 -7.73 -6.63
N GLY A 132 -0.04 -8.79 -7.18
CA GLY A 132 1.32 -9.24 -6.85
C GLY A 132 2.39 -8.17 -7.18
N TYR A 133 2.24 -7.41 -8.27
CA TYR A 133 3.17 -6.34 -8.59
C TYR A 133 3.09 -5.17 -7.58
N ILE A 134 1.89 -4.86 -7.10
CA ILE A 134 1.67 -3.84 -6.05
C ILE A 134 2.32 -4.29 -4.73
N GLU A 135 2.20 -5.58 -4.38
CA GLU A 135 2.86 -6.18 -3.21
C GLU A 135 4.38 -6.15 -3.33
N GLU A 136 4.94 -6.55 -4.48
CA GLU A 136 6.38 -6.52 -4.74
C GLU A 136 6.96 -5.10 -4.72
N ALA A 137 6.15 -4.10 -5.06
CA ALA A 137 6.51 -2.69 -4.99
C ALA A 137 6.40 -2.10 -3.58
N PHE A 138 5.95 -2.88 -2.60
CA PHE A 138 5.70 -2.45 -1.22
C PHE A 138 4.69 -1.31 -1.08
N LEU A 139 3.73 -1.20 -2.00
CA LEU A 139 2.61 -0.26 -1.86
C LEU A 139 1.52 -0.77 -0.92
N ALA A 140 1.34 -2.09 -0.89
CA ALA A 140 0.41 -2.76 0.02
C ALA A 140 0.97 -4.13 0.45
N TYR A 141 0.51 -4.61 1.59
CA TYR A 141 0.86 -5.91 2.15
C TYR A 141 -0.38 -6.79 2.24
N LYS A 142 -0.29 -7.99 1.69
CA LYS A 142 -1.32 -9.01 1.79
C LYS A 142 -1.21 -9.78 3.10
N THR A 143 -2.32 -9.97 3.79
CA THR A 143 -2.44 -10.86 4.95
C THR A 143 -3.54 -11.86 4.69
N GLU A 144 -3.21 -13.14 4.77
CA GLU A 144 -4.16 -14.23 4.59
C GLU A 144 -4.89 -14.54 5.89
N ARG A 145 -6.13 -15.00 5.75
CA ARG A 145 -6.92 -15.39 6.91
C ARG A 145 -6.44 -16.73 7.45
N TYR A 146 -6.02 -16.74 8.71
CA TYR A 146 -5.67 -17.97 9.42
C TYR A 146 -6.86 -18.50 10.21
N ASN A 147 -7.17 -19.79 10.05
CA ASN A 147 -8.18 -20.47 10.84
C ASN A 147 -7.55 -21.08 12.10
N ILE A 148 -7.73 -20.43 13.25
CA ILE A 148 -7.16 -20.87 14.53
C ILE A 148 -7.67 -22.27 14.93
N LYS A 149 -8.93 -22.59 14.62
CA LYS A 149 -9.54 -23.90 14.97
C LYS A 149 -9.05 -25.02 14.05
N GLY A 150 -8.96 -24.75 12.75
CA GLY A 150 -8.47 -25.70 11.74
C GLY A 150 -6.96 -25.77 11.61
N LYS A 151 -6.22 -24.84 12.23
CA LYS A 151 -4.76 -24.68 12.09
C LYS A 151 -4.31 -24.60 10.61
N ASP A 152 -5.11 -23.93 9.79
CA ASP A 152 -4.88 -23.86 8.35
C ASP A 152 -5.17 -22.43 7.82
N VAL A 153 -4.57 -22.09 6.67
CA VAL A 153 -4.80 -20.85 5.95
C VAL A 153 -6.09 -21.00 5.13
N VAL A 154 -7.07 -20.13 5.39
CA VAL A 154 -8.31 -20.13 4.62
C VAL A 154 -8.04 -19.55 3.24
N ALA A 155 -7.96 -20.41 2.23
CA ALA A 155 -7.74 -20.00 0.85
C ALA A 155 -8.82 -19.04 0.35
N GLY A 156 -8.41 -18.04 -0.43
CA GLY A 156 -9.28 -17.17 -1.21
C GLY A 156 -9.71 -15.87 -0.55
N ASN A 157 -9.66 -15.74 0.78
CA ASN A 157 -9.97 -14.50 1.47
C ASN A 157 -8.71 -13.90 2.11
N CYS A 158 -8.46 -12.63 1.86
CA CYS A 158 -7.32 -11.90 2.37
C CYS A 158 -7.69 -10.47 2.76
N LYS A 159 -6.80 -9.82 3.51
CA LYS A 159 -6.83 -8.38 3.73
C LYS A 159 -5.57 -7.77 3.08
N TYR A 160 -5.70 -6.55 2.62
CA TYR A 160 -4.56 -5.73 2.23
C TYR A 160 -4.44 -4.55 3.17
N TYR A 161 -3.21 -4.25 3.55
CA TYR A 161 -2.85 -3.09 4.35
C TYR A 161 -1.94 -2.20 3.53
N LEU A 162 -2.15 -0.89 3.57
CA LEU A 162 -1.29 0.06 2.88
C LEU A 162 0.06 0.14 3.56
N ASN A 163 1.11 0.36 2.80
CA ASN A 163 2.43 0.63 3.36
C ASN A 163 2.47 1.95 4.13
N ASP A 164 1.67 2.93 3.67
CA ASP A 164 1.56 4.23 4.32
C ASP A 164 0.15 4.81 4.14
N LEU A 165 -0.40 5.39 5.21
CA LEU A 165 -1.73 6.00 5.20
C LEU A 165 -1.80 7.30 4.39
N SER A 166 -0.67 7.94 4.11
CA SER A 166 -0.64 9.17 3.30
C SER A 166 -1.25 8.96 1.91
N PHE A 167 -1.09 7.78 1.29
CA PHE A 167 -1.76 7.47 0.03
C PHE A 167 -3.27 7.63 0.11
N LYS A 168 -3.87 7.20 1.22
CA LYS A 168 -5.30 7.36 1.44
C LYS A 168 -5.67 8.81 1.74
N ASN A 169 -4.97 9.40 2.68
CA ASN A 169 -5.35 10.68 3.25
C ASN A 169 -5.18 11.84 2.26
N PHE A 170 -4.12 11.81 1.44
CA PHE A 170 -3.84 12.90 0.49
C PHE A 170 -4.43 12.67 -0.90
N LEU A 171 -4.53 11.42 -1.38
CA LEU A 171 -4.98 11.17 -2.74
C LEU A 171 -6.47 10.85 -2.85
N TYR A 172 -7.06 10.26 -1.81
CA TYR A 172 -8.45 9.78 -1.86
C TYR A 172 -9.25 10.16 -0.60
N PRO A 173 -9.29 11.46 -0.22
CA PRO A 173 -9.92 11.90 1.04
C PRO A 173 -11.45 11.79 1.07
N GLY A 174 -12.10 11.54 -0.08
CA GLY A 174 -13.56 11.58 -0.24
C GLY A 174 -14.34 10.45 0.45
N PHE A 175 -13.66 9.48 1.06
CA PHE A 175 -14.30 8.43 1.85
C PHE A 175 -14.02 8.71 3.33
N ALA A 176 -15.05 9.14 4.06
CA ALA A 176 -14.97 9.32 5.50
C ALA A 176 -14.80 7.95 6.18
N TYR A 177 -13.55 7.57 6.41
CA TYR A 177 -13.28 6.42 7.27
C TYR A 177 -13.26 6.87 8.73
N GLY A 178 -13.91 6.07 9.58
CA GLY A 178 -13.78 6.25 11.02
C GLY A 178 -12.35 5.97 11.49
N VAL A 179 -12.02 6.43 12.68
CA VAL A 179 -10.72 6.18 13.33
C VAL A 179 -10.37 4.68 13.33
N GLY A 180 -11.37 3.80 13.39
CA GLY A 180 -11.18 2.35 13.34
C GLY A 180 -10.45 1.84 12.09
N TYR A 181 -10.73 2.38 10.90
CA TYR A 181 -10.00 2.03 9.67
C TYR A 181 -8.51 2.38 9.77
N LEU A 182 -8.21 3.58 10.26
CA LEU A 182 -6.84 4.05 10.40
C LEU A 182 -6.06 3.18 11.40
N LEU A 183 -6.68 2.88 12.55
CA LEU A 183 -6.09 2.04 13.58
C LEU A 183 -5.83 0.60 13.11
N GLU A 184 -6.79 0.00 12.39
CA GLU A 184 -6.63 -1.37 11.87
C GLU A 184 -5.49 -1.46 10.84
N ASN A 185 -5.32 -0.43 10.02
CA ASN A 185 -4.25 -0.43 9.01
C ASN A 185 -2.86 -0.25 9.64
N GLU A 186 -2.73 0.46 10.75
CA GLU A 186 -1.46 0.68 11.47
C GLU A 186 -1.14 -0.44 12.48
N GLY A 187 -2.12 -1.20 12.93
CA GLY A 187 -1.98 -2.26 13.93
C GLY A 187 -1.42 -3.59 13.41
N ARG A 188 -0.70 -3.58 12.30
CA ARG A 188 -0.09 -4.77 11.66
C ARG A 188 1.29 -5.09 12.23
#